data_e1c17dc55e86250d26fa8dea45f52006
#
_entry.id   e1c17dc55e86250d26fa8dea45f52006
#
_cell.length_a   1.000
_cell.length_b   1.000
_cell.length_c   1.000
_cell.angle_alpha   90.00
_cell.angle_beta   90.00
_cell.angle_gamma   90.00
#
_symmetry.space_group_name_H-M   'P 1'
#
loop_
_entity.id
_entity.type
_entity.pdbx_description
1 polymer ?
#
loop_
_entity_poly.entity_id
_entity_poly.type
_entity_poly.pdbx_seq_one_letter_code
_entity_poly.pdbx_strand_id
1 'polypeptide(L)'
;MITLIVGTNRPGSNTRKVAAQLEEIYAGLKVPLQVLDLAKLPQEIFSPTSYAEKPKSFLPFADAILKSDGLHVVTPEYNGSVPGVLKYFIDMLKFPESFEQKPVCFTGLAAGIWGALRPVEQLQAIFGYRNAHLFPVRVFMPQINNLLDASGKIKDAELLARLKSQVEGFAKFVEKIKA
;
A
#
# COMPACT_ATOMS: atom_id res chain seq x y z
N MET A 1 -3.48 -13.31 6.64
CA MET A 1 -4.14 -11.97 6.63
C MET A 1 -3.32 -11.01 5.78
N ILE A 2 -3.94 -10.25 4.88
CA ILE A 2 -3.28 -9.24 4.05
C ILE A 2 -3.27 -7.90 4.79
N THR A 3 -2.17 -7.13 4.67
CA THR A 3 -2.10 -5.75 5.16
C THR A 3 -2.18 -4.77 4.00
N LEU A 4 -3.21 -3.92 3.98
CA LEU A 4 -3.39 -2.82 3.04
C LEU A 4 -2.71 -1.57 3.60
N ILE A 5 -1.67 -1.09 2.91
CA ILE A 5 -0.92 0.10 3.33
C ILE A 5 -1.44 1.32 2.59
N VAL A 6 -1.96 2.31 3.33
CA VAL A 6 -2.31 3.63 2.79
C VAL A 6 -1.04 4.48 2.76
N GLY A 7 -0.41 4.57 1.60
CA GLY A 7 0.96 5.06 1.39
C GLY A 7 1.15 6.58 1.49
N THR A 8 0.36 7.28 2.29
CA THR A 8 0.50 8.73 2.53
C THR A 8 0.00 9.09 3.92
N ASN A 9 0.58 10.14 4.50
CA ASN A 9 0.11 10.71 5.75
C ASN A 9 -0.80 11.94 5.56
N ARG A 10 -1.19 12.26 4.31
CA ARG A 10 -2.05 13.42 4.02
C ARG A 10 -3.48 13.14 4.46
N PRO A 11 -4.06 13.93 5.40
CA PRO A 11 -5.45 13.76 5.82
C PRO A 11 -6.43 13.93 4.66
N GLY A 12 -7.50 13.12 4.64
CA GLY A 12 -8.55 13.19 3.61
C GLY A 12 -8.08 12.87 2.19
N SER A 13 -6.94 12.18 2.03
CA SER A 13 -6.34 11.90 0.72
C SER A 13 -7.22 11.01 -0.16
N ASN A 14 -7.11 11.17 -1.47
CA ASN A 14 -7.73 10.24 -2.43
C ASN A 14 -7.18 8.82 -2.26
N THR A 15 -5.95 8.65 -1.80
CA THR A 15 -5.37 7.36 -1.44
C THR A 15 -6.19 6.65 -0.36
N ARG A 16 -6.61 7.37 0.68
CA ARG A 16 -7.47 6.80 1.73
C ARG A 16 -8.88 6.44 1.21
N LYS A 17 -9.42 7.24 0.28
CA LYS A 17 -10.73 6.97 -0.37
C LYS A 17 -10.66 5.70 -1.23
N VAL A 18 -9.59 5.54 -2.01
CA VAL A 18 -9.35 4.32 -2.80
C VAL A 18 -9.14 3.11 -1.90
N ALA A 19 -8.36 3.27 -0.82
CA ALA A 19 -8.16 2.20 0.15
C ALA A 19 -9.50 1.73 0.77
N ALA A 20 -10.43 2.65 1.08
CA ALA A 20 -11.76 2.29 1.60
C ALA A 20 -12.55 1.40 0.62
N GLN A 21 -12.45 1.66 -0.67
CA GLN A 21 -13.11 0.80 -1.67
C GLN A 21 -12.42 -0.55 -1.83
N LEU A 22 -11.10 -0.60 -1.70
CA LEU A 22 -10.39 -1.88 -1.64
C LEU A 22 -10.79 -2.68 -0.40
N GLU A 23 -11.00 -2.04 0.76
CA GLU A 23 -11.54 -2.69 1.97
C GLU A 23 -12.90 -3.35 1.67
N GLU A 24 -13.81 -2.62 0.99
CA GLU A 24 -15.12 -3.16 0.57
C GLU A 24 -14.96 -4.39 -0.36
N ILE A 25 -14.00 -4.33 -1.31
CA ILE A 25 -13.72 -5.44 -2.24
C ILE A 25 -13.18 -6.67 -1.47
N TYR A 26 -12.18 -6.48 -0.59
CA TYR A 26 -11.63 -7.56 0.23
C TYR A 26 -12.71 -8.19 1.13
N ALA A 27 -13.57 -7.37 1.75
CA ALA A 27 -14.68 -7.84 2.58
C ALA A 27 -15.69 -8.66 1.77
N GLY A 28 -16.06 -8.20 0.57
CA GLY A 28 -16.96 -8.93 -0.36
C GLY A 28 -16.41 -10.28 -0.79
N LEU A 29 -15.09 -10.41 -0.86
CA LEU A 29 -14.37 -11.66 -1.19
C LEU A 29 -14.08 -12.52 0.05
N LYS A 30 -14.46 -12.06 1.25
CA LYS A 30 -14.18 -12.71 2.54
C LYS A 30 -12.68 -12.97 2.78
N VAL A 31 -11.82 -12.10 2.25
CA VAL A 31 -10.37 -12.16 2.47
C VAL A 31 -10.02 -11.32 3.69
N PRO A 32 -9.41 -11.90 4.74
CA PRO A 32 -9.02 -11.16 5.94
C PRO A 32 -8.05 -10.02 5.63
N LEU A 33 -8.41 -8.80 6.03
CA LEU A 33 -7.65 -7.59 5.75
C LEU A 33 -7.38 -6.80 7.03
N GLN A 34 -6.14 -6.30 7.15
CA GLN A 34 -5.76 -5.26 8.11
C GLN A 34 -5.41 -3.99 7.34
N VAL A 35 -5.84 -2.83 7.80
CA VAL A 35 -5.48 -1.53 7.19
C VAL A 35 -4.42 -0.83 8.02
N LEU A 36 -3.32 -0.47 7.38
CA LEU A 36 -2.22 0.30 7.94
C LEU A 36 -2.21 1.70 7.32
N ASP A 37 -2.78 2.67 8.02
CA ASP A 37 -2.86 4.06 7.54
C ASP A 37 -1.66 4.87 8.05
N LEU A 38 -0.79 5.30 7.14
CA LEU A 38 0.40 6.09 7.48
C LEU A 38 0.08 7.50 7.99
N ALA A 39 -1.17 7.97 7.86
CA ALA A 39 -1.62 9.19 8.54
C ALA A 39 -1.65 9.07 10.07
N LYS A 40 -1.60 7.83 10.58
CA LYS A 40 -1.59 7.51 12.02
C LYS A 40 -0.20 7.21 12.56
N LEU A 41 0.86 7.38 11.75
CA LEU A 41 2.23 7.19 12.23
C LEU A 41 2.53 8.16 13.39
N PRO A 42 3.13 7.65 14.47
CA PRO A 42 3.51 8.50 15.61
C PRO A 42 4.61 9.49 15.19
N GLN A 43 4.53 10.72 15.68
CA GLN A 43 5.50 11.76 15.33
C GLN A 43 6.92 11.43 15.81
N GLU A 44 7.04 10.70 16.90
CA GLU A 44 8.32 10.30 17.49
C GLU A 44 9.19 9.48 16.53
N ILE A 45 8.58 8.79 15.54
CA ILE A 45 9.34 8.03 14.55
C ILE A 45 10.30 8.92 13.74
N PHE A 46 10.00 10.21 13.60
CA PHE A 46 10.82 11.15 12.81
C PHE A 46 12.02 11.72 13.59
N SER A 47 12.18 11.35 14.86
CA SER A 47 13.42 11.67 15.60
C SER A 47 14.60 10.90 15.01
N PRO A 48 15.78 11.52 14.81
CA PRO A 48 16.99 10.82 14.37
C PRO A 48 17.37 9.62 15.28
N THR A 49 17.06 9.68 16.57
CA THR A 49 17.31 8.61 17.52
C THR A 49 16.46 7.36 17.25
N SER A 50 15.33 7.51 16.56
CA SER A 50 14.42 6.39 16.23
C SER A 50 15.02 5.37 15.27
N TYR A 51 16.13 5.67 14.59
CA TYR A 51 16.86 4.65 13.82
C TYR A 51 17.53 3.61 14.72
N ALA A 52 18.11 4.04 15.84
CA ALA A 52 18.75 3.15 16.79
C ALA A 52 17.73 2.49 17.73
N GLU A 53 16.79 3.28 18.26
CA GLU A 53 15.78 2.81 19.20
C GLU A 53 14.38 3.21 18.73
N LYS A 54 13.60 2.22 18.27
CA LYS A 54 12.24 2.44 17.78
C LYS A 54 11.31 2.84 18.91
N PRO A 55 10.53 3.93 18.79
CA PRO A 55 9.56 4.29 19.81
C PRO A 55 8.50 3.19 19.96
N LYS A 56 8.06 2.95 21.20
CA LYS A 56 7.03 1.91 21.47
C LYS A 56 5.74 2.12 20.70
N SER A 57 5.37 3.38 20.43
CA SER A 57 4.21 3.75 19.61
C SER A 57 4.31 3.28 18.15
N PHE A 58 5.51 2.99 17.63
CA PHE A 58 5.73 2.45 16.30
C PHE A 58 5.58 0.91 16.23
N LEU A 59 5.74 0.21 17.34
CA LEU A 59 5.73 -1.26 17.34
C LEU A 59 4.46 -1.86 16.71
N PRO A 60 3.23 -1.34 16.92
CA PRO A 60 2.04 -1.87 16.25
C PRO A 60 2.13 -1.81 14.72
N PHE A 61 2.79 -0.80 14.15
CA PHE A 61 3.00 -0.66 12.70
C PHE A 61 4.01 -1.69 12.18
N ALA A 62 5.11 -1.88 12.87
CA ALA A 62 6.10 -2.89 12.53
C ALA A 62 5.51 -4.31 12.64
N ASP A 63 4.79 -4.59 13.70
CA ASP A 63 4.12 -5.86 13.95
C ASP A 63 3.08 -6.19 12.87
N ALA A 64 2.31 -5.18 12.43
CA ALA A 64 1.34 -5.35 11.34
C ALA A 64 2.01 -5.87 10.06
N ILE A 65 3.21 -5.36 9.73
CA ILE A 65 3.98 -5.83 8.58
C ILE A 65 4.54 -7.22 8.81
N LEU A 66 5.15 -7.47 9.97
CA LEU A 66 5.76 -8.76 10.29
C LEU A 66 4.75 -9.92 10.28
N LYS A 67 3.55 -9.70 10.84
CA LYS A 67 2.48 -10.71 10.95
C LYS A 67 1.64 -10.87 9.66
N SER A 68 1.89 -10.04 8.66
CA SER A 68 1.16 -10.07 7.40
C SER A 68 1.61 -11.22 6.50
N ASP A 69 0.66 -11.90 5.87
CA ASP A 69 0.91 -12.91 4.84
C ASP A 69 1.20 -12.29 3.46
N GLY A 70 0.77 -11.05 3.25
CA GLY A 70 0.99 -10.28 2.02
C GLY A 70 0.67 -8.81 2.22
N LEU A 71 1.24 -7.96 1.39
CA LEU A 71 1.13 -6.51 1.46
C LEU A 71 0.47 -5.95 0.21
N HIS A 72 -0.60 -5.16 0.35
CA HIS A 72 -1.18 -4.38 -0.73
C HIS A 72 -0.88 -2.90 -0.50
N VAL A 73 0.02 -2.34 -1.29
CA VAL A 73 0.44 -0.94 -1.15
C VAL A 73 -0.36 -0.05 -2.09
N VAL A 74 -1.14 0.88 -1.52
CA VAL A 74 -1.82 1.95 -2.26
C VAL A 74 -0.99 3.22 -2.14
N THR A 75 -0.43 3.69 -3.25
CA THR A 75 0.50 4.81 -3.25
C THR A 75 0.06 5.95 -4.16
N PRO A 76 0.08 7.22 -3.69
CA PRO A 76 -0.02 8.36 -4.58
C PRO A 76 1.36 8.68 -5.19
N GLU A 77 1.36 9.52 -6.22
CA GLU A 77 2.58 10.13 -6.77
C GLU A 77 2.74 11.55 -6.22
N TYR A 78 3.85 11.80 -5.53
CA TYR A 78 4.24 13.12 -5.05
C TYR A 78 5.56 13.54 -5.68
N ASN A 79 5.57 14.67 -6.41
CA ASN A 79 6.76 15.16 -7.10
C ASN A 79 7.44 14.10 -8.00
N GLY A 80 6.64 13.29 -8.70
CA GLY A 80 7.13 12.24 -9.60
C GLY A 80 7.72 11.01 -8.89
N SER A 81 7.48 10.83 -7.59
CA SER A 81 8.14 9.80 -6.78
C SER A 81 7.22 9.23 -5.70
N VAL A 82 7.77 8.28 -4.94
CA VAL A 82 7.17 7.70 -3.73
C VAL A 82 6.99 8.80 -2.68
N PRO A 83 5.85 8.86 -1.98
CA PRO A 83 5.70 9.75 -0.83
C PRO A 83 6.81 9.55 0.19
N GLY A 84 7.42 10.66 0.66
CA GLY A 84 8.52 10.59 1.62
C GLY A 84 8.18 9.80 2.89
N VAL A 85 6.94 9.94 3.38
CA VAL A 85 6.48 9.17 4.56
C VAL A 85 6.44 7.66 4.31
N LEU A 86 6.07 7.22 3.09
CA LEU A 86 6.05 5.80 2.75
C LEU A 86 7.49 5.25 2.66
N LYS A 87 8.39 6.00 2.03
CA LYS A 87 9.81 5.62 1.98
C LYS A 87 10.41 5.56 3.39
N TYR A 88 10.16 6.58 4.20
CA TYR A 88 10.62 6.63 5.58
C TYR A 88 10.07 5.45 6.41
N PHE A 89 8.77 5.15 6.28
CA PHE A 89 8.16 4.00 6.92
C PHE A 89 8.88 2.69 6.57
N ILE A 90 9.17 2.47 5.27
CA ILE A 90 9.90 1.28 4.79
C ILE A 90 11.29 1.21 5.43
N ASP A 91 12.00 2.34 5.54
CA ASP A 91 13.35 2.41 6.09
C ASP A 91 13.41 2.11 7.60
N MET A 92 12.29 2.36 8.31
CA MET A 92 12.19 2.09 9.74
C MET A 92 11.88 0.63 10.08
N LEU A 93 11.53 -0.19 9.08
CA LEU A 93 11.17 -1.60 9.29
C LEU A 93 12.40 -2.51 9.31
N LYS A 94 12.30 -3.61 10.06
CA LYS A 94 13.37 -4.60 10.21
C LYS A 94 13.81 -5.18 8.86
N PHE A 95 15.09 -5.43 8.75
CA PHE A 95 15.72 -6.11 7.63
C PHE A 95 16.35 -7.44 8.14
N PRO A 96 16.12 -8.58 7.44
CA PRO A 96 15.32 -8.77 6.22
C PRO A 96 13.82 -9.05 6.48
N GLU A 97 13.42 -9.34 7.71
CA GLU A 97 12.20 -10.04 8.13
C GLU A 97 10.89 -9.38 7.66
N SER A 98 10.89 -8.05 7.45
CA SER A 98 9.65 -7.33 7.11
C SER A 98 9.13 -7.67 5.71
N PHE A 99 10.02 -7.98 4.75
CA PHE A 99 9.65 -8.12 3.35
C PHE A 99 10.16 -9.40 2.67
N GLU A 100 11.17 -10.05 3.25
CA GLU A 100 11.76 -11.23 2.66
C GLU A 100 10.69 -12.30 2.39
N GLN A 101 10.64 -12.77 1.12
CA GLN A 101 9.67 -13.76 0.63
C GLN A 101 8.18 -13.36 0.78
N LYS A 102 7.89 -12.13 1.13
CA LYS A 102 6.52 -11.66 1.32
C LYS A 102 5.87 -11.22 0.00
N PRO A 103 4.67 -11.73 -0.34
CA PRO A 103 3.91 -11.25 -1.49
C PRO A 103 3.55 -9.78 -1.38
N VAL A 104 3.76 -9.01 -2.45
CA VAL A 104 3.45 -7.57 -2.50
C VAL A 104 2.70 -7.21 -3.77
N CYS A 105 1.62 -6.44 -3.63
CA CYS A 105 0.79 -5.89 -4.69
C CYS A 105 0.77 -4.36 -4.65
N PHE A 106 0.65 -3.71 -5.81
CA PHE A 106 0.67 -2.25 -5.92
C PHE A 106 -0.54 -1.70 -6.65
N THR A 107 -1.16 -0.68 -6.05
CA THR A 107 -2.19 0.17 -6.66
C THR A 107 -1.72 1.62 -6.60
N GLY A 108 -1.63 2.27 -7.76
CA GLY A 108 -1.14 3.64 -7.89
C GLY A 108 -2.23 4.63 -8.28
N LEU A 109 -2.15 5.86 -7.76
CA LEU A 109 -3.05 6.95 -8.14
C LEU A 109 -2.33 8.30 -8.20
N ALA A 110 -2.74 9.16 -9.13
CA ALA A 110 -2.18 10.52 -9.26
C ALA A 110 -3.22 11.50 -9.81
N ALA A 111 -3.06 12.78 -9.46
CA ALA A 111 -3.80 13.86 -10.12
C ALA A 111 -3.36 14.04 -11.58
N GLY A 112 -2.12 13.72 -11.89
CA GLY A 112 -1.55 13.75 -13.24
C GLY A 112 -1.88 12.51 -14.08
N ILE A 113 -1.39 12.52 -15.33
CA ILE A 113 -1.72 11.53 -16.37
C ILE A 113 -1.05 10.15 -16.19
N TRP A 114 -0.03 10.04 -15.34
CA TRP A 114 0.77 8.81 -15.18
C TRP A 114 0.23 7.84 -14.11
N GLY A 115 -0.78 8.26 -13.32
CA GLY A 115 -1.46 7.37 -12.38
C GLY A 115 -0.58 6.72 -11.32
N ALA A 116 0.55 7.35 -10.95
CA ALA A 116 1.57 6.83 -10.06
C ALA A 116 2.42 5.69 -10.64
N LEU A 117 2.62 5.65 -11.97
CA LEU A 117 3.54 4.69 -12.59
C LEU A 117 4.94 4.77 -11.96
N ARG A 118 5.52 5.98 -11.86
CA ARG A 118 6.87 6.20 -11.31
C ARG A 118 7.05 5.68 -9.88
N PRO A 119 6.21 6.08 -8.90
CA PRO A 119 6.37 5.56 -7.54
C PRO A 119 6.17 4.05 -7.46
N VAL A 120 5.28 3.44 -8.26
CA VAL A 120 5.09 1.99 -8.25
C VAL A 120 6.34 1.29 -8.79
N GLU A 121 6.97 1.76 -9.85
CA GLU A 121 8.23 1.20 -10.37
C GLU A 121 9.37 1.32 -9.34
N GLN A 122 9.47 2.46 -8.66
CA GLN A 122 10.46 2.65 -7.59
C GLN A 122 10.19 1.69 -6.41
N LEU A 123 8.93 1.52 -6.01
CA LEU A 123 8.56 0.57 -4.96
C LEU A 123 8.87 -0.87 -5.38
N GLN A 124 8.62 -1.25 -6.63
CA GLN A 124 8.99 -2.57 -7.12
C GLN A 124 10.51 -2.80 -7.01
N ALA A 125 11.34 -1.80 -7.32
CA ALA A 125 12.78 -1.90 -7.13
C ALA A 125 13.17 -2.05 -5.64
N ILE A 126 12.55 -1.26 -4.75
CA ILE A 126 12.80 -1.31 -3.30
C ILE A 126 12.39 -2.68 -2.73
N PHE A 127 11.19 -3.15 -3.06
CA PHE A 127 10.68 -4.44 -2.55
C PHE A 127 11.41 -5.62 -3.18
N GLY A 128 11.84 -5.51 -4.45
CA GLY A 128 12.69 -6.50 -5.10
C GLY A 128 14.06 -6.62 -4.42
N TYR A 129 14.70 -5.49 -4.08
CA TYR A 129 15.93 -5.46 -3.28
C TYR A 129 15.75 -6.13 -1.91
N ARG A 130 14.56 -6.03 -1.33
CA ARG A 130 14.19 -6.65 -0.05
C ARG A 130 13.71 -8.09 -0.17
N ASN A 131 13.91 -8.75 -1.32
CA ASN A 131 13.55 -10.14 -1.63
C ASN A 131 12.04 -10.45 -1.50
N ALA A 132 11.17 -9.47 -1.73
CA ALA A 132 9.73 -9.67 -1.76
C ALA A 132 9.28 -10.35 -3.06
N HIS A 133 8.18 -11.10 -3.02
CA HIS A 133 7.52 -11.66 -4.21
C HIS A 133 6.55 -10.64 -4.81
N LEU A 134 6.94 -10.03 -5.92
CA LEU A 134 6.13 -8.99 -6.57
C LEU A 134 4.98 -9.61 -7.37
N PHE A 135 3.74 -9.27 -7.01
CA PHE A 135 2.57 -9.63 -7.81
C PHE A 135 2.56 -8.80 -9.09
N PRO A 136 2.46 -9.42 -10.29
CA PRO A 136 2.71 -8.71 -11.54
C PRO A 136 1.60 -7.74 -11.95
N VAL A 137 0.35 -7.96 -11.48
CA VAL A 137 -0.79 -7.12 -11.87
C VAL A 137 -0.79 -5.83 -11.05
N ARG A 138 -0.71 -4.70 -11.73
CA ARG A 138 -0.73 -3.34 -11.16
C ARG A 138 -1.95 -2.60 -11.68
N VAL A 139 -2.61 -1.81 -10.84
CA VAL A 139 -3.68 -0.91 -11.26
C VAL A 139 -3.21 0.54 -11.08
N PHE A 140 -3.31 1.33 -12.14
CA PHE A 140 -2.98 2.75 -12.15
C PHE A 140 -4.22 3.59 -12.37
N MET A 141 -4.36 4.65 -11.59
CA MET A 141 -5.49 5.58 -11.63
C MET A 141 -5.00 7.00 -11.95
N PRO A 142 -4.81 7.33 -13.24
CA PRO A 142 -4.48 8.69 -13.65
C PRO A 142 -5.67 9.61 -13.42
N GLN A 143 -5.38 10.91 -13.24
CA GLN A 143 -6.40 11.96 -13.08
C GLN A 143 -7.46 11.59 -12.03
N ILE A 144 -7.02 11.10 -10.89
CA ILE A 144 -7.87 10.51 -9.84
C ILE A 144 -9.06 11.40 -9.44
N ASN A 145 -8.91 12.72 -9.50
CA ASN A 145 -9.99 13.65 -9.18
C ASN A 145 -11.19 13.53 -10.14
N ASN A 146 -10.97 13.06 -11.38
CA ASN A 146 -12.02 12.83 -12.37
C ASN A 146 -12.68 11.45 -12.22
N LEU A 147 -12.01 10.53 -11.53
CA LEU A 147 -12.49 9.15 -11.34
C LEU A 147 -13.38 8.99 -10.11
N LEU A 148 -13.29 9.91 -9.15
CA LEU A 148 -14.09 9.86 -7.92
C LEU A 148 -15.34 10.74 -8.04
N ASP A 149 -16.43 10.30 -7.43
CA ASP A 149 -17.63 11.10 -7.21
C ASP A 149 -17.51 11.99 -5.97
N ALA A 150 -18.55 12.76 -5.66
CA ALA A 150 -18.58 13.65 -4.49
C ALA A 150 -18.45 12.91 -3.14
N SER A 151 -18.84 11.63 -3.08
CA SER A 151 -18.68 10.78 -1.91
C SER A 151 -17.30 10.12 -1.83
N GLY A 152 -16.46 10.29 -2.87
CA GLY A 152 -15.14 9.70 -2.97
C GLY A 152 -15.13 8.27 -3.52
N LYS A 153 -16.23 7.81 -4.12
CA LYS A 153 -16.32 6.50 -4.77
C LYS A 153 -15.91 6.56 -6.24
N ILE A 154 -15.28 5.50 -6.72
CA ILE A 154 -14.91 5.34 -8.13
C ILE A 154 -16.18 5.20 -8.96
N LYS A 155 -16.34 6.05 -9.99
CA LYS A 155 -17.48 6.06 -10.90
C LYS A 155 -17.37 5.03 -12.01
N ASP A 156 -16.16 4.66 -12.39
CA ASP A 156 -15.84 3.82 -13.54
C ASP A 156 -15.96 2.34 -13.16
N ALA A 157 -16.96 1.68 -13.76
CA ALA A 157 -17.24 0.26 -13.52
C ALA A 157 -16.10 -0.66 -14.01
N GLU A 158 -15.43 -0.29 -15.11
CA GLU A 158 -14.31 -1.07 -15.65
C GLU A 158 -13.11 -1.00 -14.69
N LEU A 159 -12.80 0.20 -14.17
CA LEU A 159 -11.76 0.37 -13.17
C LEU A 159 -12.06 -0.41 -11.89
N LEU A 160 -13.33 -0.41 -11.43
CA LEU A 160 -13.74 -1.22 -10.28
C LEU A 160 -13.57 -2.72 -10.56
N ALA A 161 -13.94 -3.19 -11.76
CA ALA A 161 -13.72 -4.59 -12.15
C ALA A 161 -12.23 -4.95 -12.19
N ARG A 162 -11.36 -4.05 -12.65
CA ARG A 162 -9.90 -4.23 -12.64
C ARG A 162 -9.34 -4.31 -11.22
N LEU A 163 -9.79 -3.44 -10.31
CA LEU A 163 -9.40 -3.50 -8.89
C LEU A 163 -9.85 -4.81 -8.24
N LYS A 164 -11.07 -5.26 -8.51
CA LYS A 164 -11.59 -6.54 -8.02
C LYS A 164 -10.75 -7.71 -8.54
N SER A 165 -10.46 -7.76 -9.83
CA SER A 165 -9.61 -8.78 -10.44
C SER A 165 -8.19 -8.78 -9.85
N GLN A 166 -7.61 -7.59 -9.58
CA GLN A 166 -6.31 -7.46 -8.92
C GLN A 166 -6.35 -8.07 -7.52
N VAL A 167 -7.36 -7.74 -6.71
CA VAL A 167 -7.51 -8.24 -5.33
C VAL A 167 -7.71 -9.76 -5.33
N GLU A 168 -8.58 -10.31 -6.20
CA GLU A 168 -8.79 -11.76 -6.33
C GLU A 168 -7.50 -12.49 -6.72
N GLY A 169 -6.80 -11.96 -7.71
CA GLY A 169 -5.53 -12.53 -8.18
C GLY A 169 -4.44 -12.47 -7.09
N PHE A 170 -4.36 -11.34 -6.37
CA PHE A 170 -3.39 -11.19 -5.29
C PHE A 170 -3.68 -12.10 -4.11
N ALA A 171 -4.93 -12.27 -3.71
CA ALA A 171 -5.30 -13.19 -2.64
C ALA A 171 -4.89 -14.64 -2.98
N LYS A 172 -5.15 -15.09 -4.21
CA LYS A 172 -4.68 -16.41 -4.71
C LYS A 172 -3.16 -16.52 -4.75
N PHE A 173 -2.48 -15.44 -5.11
CA PHE A 173 -1.01 -15.40 -5.13
C PHE A 173 -0.43 -15.54 -3.72
N VAL A 174 -1.01 -14.84 -2.72
CA VAL A 174 -0.61 -14.98 -1.32
C VAL A 174 -0.77 -16.42 -0.83
N GLU A 175 -1.91 -17.04 -1.08
CA GLU A 175 -2.14 -18.44 -0.67
C GLU A 175 -1.15 -19.41 -1.34
N LYS A 176 -0.81 -19.20 -2.62
CA LYS A 176 0.15 -20.04 -3.34
C LYS A 176 1.58 -19.91 -2.81
N ILE A 177 1.98 -18.72 -2.33
CA ILE A 177 3.33 -18.52 -1.75
C ILE A 177 3.42 -19.08 -0.34
N LYS A 178 2.32 -19.14 0.41
CA LYS A 178 2.27 -19.74 1.76
C LYS A 178 2.30 -21.27 1.77
N ALA A 179 1.85 -21.90 0.67
CA ALA A 179 1.79 -23.35 0.54
C ALA A 179 3.17 -23.97 0.34
#